data_695f86a90428313961a64f5716bd5ed1
#
_entry.id   695f86a90428313961a64f5716bd5ed1
#
_cell.length_a   1.000
_cell.length_b   1.000
_cell.length_c   1.000
_cell.angle_alpha   90.00
_cell.angle_beta   90.00
_cell.angle_gamma   90.00
#
_symmetry.space_group_name_H-M   'P 1'
#
loop_
_entity.id
_entity.type
_entity.pdbx_description
1 polymer ?
#
loop_
_entity_poly.entity_id
_entity_poly.type
_entity_poly.pdbx_seq_one_letter_code
_entity_poly.pdbx_strand_id
1 'polypeptide(L)'
;MHEKNTLFQRLYARIEGGSPAVGVKLPLLALALGLAALGVFKWAQTDRALMDAFIARVSMPYKRALSALADPLPFSLGELLCTLGVLWLLGMLALTLLQLRAGKRVLPRRLAGLAALAVWIYALVCGAWGVHYYGTSFGARAGLEREGMTVEELSATALWFAARVNETAPTVPRDENGRFSVEWQDILADTEGLYEGVLGEYPFLEGPERRAKPAVYSLLMSAANFTGYIFPPLGESTLNVDAPAVFLPVTVAHEFAHQRGVAAEQEANFVGVAACINSGKAVYEYSGYLFGYLHLANALYGADYALWEKAGARLCPEAVVDFEANNAYWDRFEGFTAEVMETTYDAFLQGYGQELGIRSYGACVDLLVARYCPL
;
A
#
# COMPACT_ATOMS: atom_id res chain seq x y z
N MET A 1 -56.66 8.84 -3.23
CA MET A 1 -55.41 8.41 -2.60
C MET A 1 -54.93 7.09 -3.21
N HIS A 2 -54.80 7.03 -4.54
CA HIS A 2 -54.50 5.78 -5.28
C HIS A 2 -53.75 6.11 -6.57
N GLU A 3 -52.47 6.47 -6.51
CA GLU A 3 -51.69 6.51 -7.76
C GLU A 3 -50.14 6.64 -7.59
N LYS A 4 -49.63 6.52 -6.38
CA LYS A 4 -48.18 6.62 -6.16
C LYS A 4 -47.38 5.29 -6.13
N ASN A 5 -48.04 4.16 -6.43
CA ASN A 5 -47.45 2.83 -6.30
C ASN A 5 -46.94 2.21 -7.64
N THR A 6 -47.07 2.90 -8.78
CA THR A 6 -46.97 2.25 -10.08
C THR A 6 -45.53 2.18 -10.64
N LEU A 7 -44.64 3.15 -10.36
CA LEU A 7 -43.30 3.12 -10.91
C LEU A 7 -42.39 2.12 -10.18
N PHE A 8 -42.46 2.12 -8.84
CA PHE A 8 -41.68 1.18 -8.01
C PHE A 8 -42.16 -0.27 -8.24
N GLN A 9 -43.47 -0.50 -8.34
CA GLN A 9 -44.04 -1.82 -8.63
C GLN A 9 -43.71 -2.29 -10.06
N ARG A 10 -43.67 -1.40 -11.05
CA ARG A 10 -43.29 -1.73 -12.43
C ARG A 10 -41.78 -2.00 -12.56
N LEU A 11 -40.91 -1.24 -11.87
CA LEU A 11 -39.50 -1.54 -11.77
C LEU A 11 -39.24 -2.88 -11.04
N TYR A 12 -39.99 -3.12 -9.96
CA TYR A 12 -39.89 -4.34 -9.17
C TYR A 12 -40.38 -5.56 -9.97
N ALA A 13 -41.50 -5.44 -10.71
CA ALA A 13 -42.00 -6.49 -11.60
C ALA A 13 -41.10 -6.78 -12.81
N ARG A 14 -40.39 -5.76 -13.34
CA ARG A 14 -39.39 -5.94 -14.42
C ARG A 14 -38.13 -6.66 -13.93
N ILE A 15 -37.76 -6.45 -12.68
CA ILE A 15 -36.63 -7.15 -12.03
C ILE A 15 -37.01 -8.60 -11.67
N GLU A 16 -38.31 -8.88 -11.41
CA GLU A 16 -38.82 -10.20 -11.00
C GLU A 16 -39.38 -11.07 -12.14
N GLY A 17 -39.67 -10.47 -13.30
CA GLY A 17 -40.39 -11.16 -14.41
C GLY A 17 -39.59 -12.15 -15.23
N GLY A 18 -38.32 -12.41 -14.88
CA GLY A 18 -37.49 -13.43 -15.53
C GLY A 18 -37.71 -14.82 -14.92
N SER A 19 -37.82 -15.86 -15.76
CA SER A 19 -37.83 -17.26 -15.32
C SER A 19 -36.69 -17.51 -14.32
N PRO A 20 -36.90 -18.24 -13.21
CA PRO A 20 -35.88 -18.56 -12.21
C PRO A 20 -34.59 -19.15 -12.82
N ALA A 21 -34.72 -19.88 -13.91
CA ALA A 21 -33.61 -20.47 -14.66
C ALA A 21 -32.77 -19.43 -15.43
N VAL A 22 -33.37 -18.35 -15.93
CA VAL A 22 -32.65 -17.25 -16.61
C VAL A 22 -31.93 -16.38 -15.57
N GLY A 23 -32.52 -16.25 -14.36
CA GLY A 23 -31.95 -15.44 -13.27
C GLY A 23 -30.60 -15.92 -12.75
N VAL A 24 -30.25 -17.22 -12.87
CA VAL A 24 -28.96 -17.78 -12.41
C VAL A 24 -27.94 -17.90 -13.55
N LYS A 25 -28.38 -18.06 -14.79
CA LYS A 25 -27.49 -18.27 -15.94
C LYS A 25 -26.52 -17.12 -16.18
N LEU A 26 -26.98 -15.88 -16.10
CA LEU A 26 -26.14 -14.70 -16.31
C LEU A 26 -25.03 -14.55 -15.24
N PRO A 27 -25.30 -14.65 -13.93
CA PRO A 27 -24.24 -14.68 -12.92
C PRO A 27 -23.26 -15.84 -13.09
N LEU A 28 -23.72 -17.03 -13.47
CA LEU A 28 -22.83 -18.18 -13.73
C LEU A 28 -21.94 -17.97 -14.97
N LEU A 29 -22.47 -17.36 -16.02
CA LEU A 29 -21.68 -16.98 -17.19
C LEU A 29 -20.63 -15.93 -16.80
N ALA A 30 -21.01 -14.89 -16.04
CA ALA A 30 -20.08 -13.88 -15.55
C ALA A 30 -18.97 -14.50 -14.69
N LEU A 31 -19.32 -15.42 -13.79
CA LEU A 31 -18.38 -16.19 -12.99
C LEU A 31 -17.41 -16.99 -13.87
N ALA A 32 -17.91 -17.73 -14.86
CA ALA A 32 -17.10 -18.53 -15.77
C ALA A 32 -16.11 -17.65 -16.57
N LEU A 33 -16.56 -16.49 -17.07
CA LEU A 33 -15.70 -15.53 -17.78
C LEU A 33 -14.63 -14.93 -16.86
N GLY A 34 -14.98 -14.60 -15.62
CA GLY A 34 -14.02 -14.10 -14.63
C GLY A 34 -12.96 -15.15 -14.27
N LEU A 35 -13.36 -16.40 -14.07
CA LEU A 35 -12.42 -17.52 -13.84
C LEU A 35 -11.52 -17.77 -15.08
N ALA A 36 -12.04 -17.65 -16.29
CA ALA A 36 -11.25 -17.73 -17.50
C ALA A 36 -10.22 -16.57 -17.58
N ALA A 37 -10.61 -15.34 -17.22
CA ALA A 37 -9.69 -14.20 -17.16
C ALA A 37 -8.56 -14.44 -16.14
N LEU A 38 -8.86 -14.98 -14.96
CA LEU A 38 -7.85 -15.37 -13.97
C LEU A 38 -6.95 -16.49 -14.47
N GLY A 39 -7.49 -17.46 -15.22
CA GLY A 39 -6.71 -18.51 -15.86
C GLY A 39 -5.71 -17.95 -16.88
N VAL A 40 -6.15 -16.97 -17.69
CA VAL A 40 -5.26 -16.24 -18.63
C VAL A 40 -4.17 -15.48 -17.88
N PHE A 41 -4.54 -14.78 -16.79
CA PHE A 41 -3.55 -14.08 -15.94
C PHE A 41 -2.53 -15.07 -15.36
N LYS A 42 -2.99 -16.19 -14.81
CA LYS A 42 -2.13 -17.24 -14.23
C LYS A 42 -1.16 -17.84 -15.24
N TRP A 43 -1.59 -18.00 -16.47
CA TRP A 43 -0.72 -18.42 -17.58
C TRP A 43 0.26 -17.31 -17.97
N ALA A 44 -0.21 -16.08 -18.14
CA ALA A 44 0.59 -14.95 -18.60
C ALA A 44 1.67 -14.53 -17.59
N GLN A 45 1.45 -14.70 -16.29
CA GLN A 45 2.41 -14.32 -15.22
C GLN A 45 3.75 -15.09 -15.31
N THR A 46 3.83 -16.17 -16.06
CA THR A 46 5.07 -16.94 -16.28
C THR A 46 6.00 -16.30 -17.31
N ASP A 47 5.51 -15.32 -18.08
CA ASP A 47 6.28 -14.58 -19.09
C ASP A 47 6.49 -13.13 -18.62
N ARG A 48 7.69 -12.84 -18.11
CA ARG A 48 8.09 -11.52 -17.60
C ARG A 48 7.98 -10.43 -18.68
N ALA A 49 8.38 -10.72 -19.93
CA ALA A 49 8.32 -9.74 -21.00
C ALA A 49 6.88 -9.37 -21.36
N LEU A 50 5.96 -10.34 -21.30
CA LEU A 50 4.52 -10.10 -21.47
C LEU A 50 3.98 -9.25 -20.32
N MET A 51 4.41 -9.51 -19.07
CA MET A 51 4.01 -8.71 -17.91
C MET A 51 4.51 -7.28 -18.02
N ASP A 52 5.78 -7.07 -18.36
CA ASP A 52 6.34 -5.72 -18.56
C ASP A 52 5.60 -4.95 -19.67
N ALA A 53 5.28 -5.64 -20.79
CA ALA A 53 4.49 -5.03 -21.85
C ALA A 53 3.07 -4.66 -21.41
N PHE A 54 2.41 -5.51 -20.62
CA PHE A 54 1.08 -5.23 -20.06
C PHE A 54 1.13 -4.09 -19.04
N ILE A 55 2.13 -4.07 -18.16
CA ILE A 55 2.35 -2.98 -17.20
C ILE A 55 2.48 -1.65 -17.95
N ALA A 56 3.37 -1.58 -18.93
CA ALA A 56 3.67 -0.35 -19.65
C ALA A 56 2.49 0.16 -20.50
N ARG A 57 1.71 -0.76 -21.13
CA ARG A 57 0.69 -0.38 -22.12
C ARG A 57 -0.73 -0.38 -21.57
N VAL A 58 -1.00 -1.07 -20.48
CA VAL A 58 -2.35 -1.24 -19.92
C VAL A 58 -2.43 -0.79 -18.47
N SER A 59 -1.71 -1.45 -17.55
CA SER A 59 -1.87 -1.21 -16.12
C SER A 59 -1.47 0.21 -15.71
N MET A 60 -0.29 0.69 -16.12
CA MET A 60 0.18 2.04 -15.78
C MET A 60 -0.66 3.15 -16.42
N PRO A 61 -1.00 3.12 -17.73
CA PRO A 61 -1.92 4.10 -18.30
C PRO A 61 -3.30 4.12 -17.63
N TYR A 62 -3.87 2.95 -17.33
CA TYR A 62 -5.12 2.81 -16.59
C TYR A 62 -5.02 3.47 -15.21
N LYS A 63 -4.00 3.13 -14.41
CA LYS A 63 -3.74 3.67 -13.09
C LYS A 63 -3.58 5.20 -13.13
N ARG A 64 -2.76 5.71 -14.08
CA ARG A 64 -2.54 7.16 -14.26
C ARG A 64 -3.82 7.91 -14.61
N ALA A 65 -4.68 7.32 -15.44
CA ALA A 65 -5.95 7.94 -15.83
C ALA A 65 -6.93 8.01 -14.64
N LEU A 66 -7.10 6.91 -13.90
CA LEU A 66 -8.02 6.89 -12.77
C LEU A 66 -7.52 7.70 -11.58
N SER A 67 -6.22 7.65 -11.27
CA SER A 67 -5.65 8.51 -10.23
C SER A 67 -5.80 10.01 -10.55
N ALA A 68 -5.68 10.38 -11.84
CA ALA A 68 -5.92 11.77 -12.27
C ALA A 68 -7.37 12.24 -12.03
N LEU A 69 -8.35 11.32 -12.16
CA LEU A 69 -9.76 11.63 -11.86
C LEU A 69 -10.02 11.74 -10.36
N ALA A 70 -9.32 10.95 -9.55
CA ALA A 70 -9.44 10.97 -8.10
C ALA A 70 -8.67 12.16 -7.46
N ASP A 71 -7.59 12.63 -8.10
CA ASP A 71 -6.65 13.62 -7.55
C ASP A 71 -7.29 14.91 -7.04
N PRO A 72 -8.27 15.56 -7.74
CA PRO A 72 -8.88 16.80 -7.27
C PRO A 72 -9.71 16.65 -5.98
N LEU A 73 -10.10 15.43 -5.60
CA LEU A 73 -10.93 15.20 -4.43
C LEU A 73 -10.09 15.35 -3.15
N PRO A 74 -10.61 16.04 -2.11
CA PRO A 74 -9.90 16.25 -0.86
C PRO A 74 -9.96 15.04 0.10
N PHE A 75 -10.60 13.95 -0.29
CA PHE A 75 -10.79 12.72 0.49
C PHE A 75 -10.48 11.49 -0.36
N SER A 76 -10.27 10.35 0.29
CA SER A 76 -10.04 9.08 -0.41
C SER A 76 -11.32 8.57 -1.09
N LEU A 77 -11.27 8.52 -2.43
CA LEU A 77 -12.33 7.90 -3.23
C LEU A 77 -12.36 6.38 -2.99
N GLY A 78 -11.21 5.76 -2.73
CA GLY A 78 -11.09 4.36 -2.37
C GLY A 78 -11.89 4.02 -1.10
N GLU A 79 -11.73 4.82 -0.03
CA GLU A 79 -12.50 4.64 1.22
C GLU A 79 -14.01 4.83 0.99
N LEU A 80 -14.39 5.85 0.19
CA LEU A 80 -15.80 6.06 -0.14
C LEU A 80 -16.39 4.86 -0.88
N LEU A 81 -15.69 4.32 -1.88
CA LEU A 81 -16.14 3.15 -2.65
C LEU A 81 -16.22 1.91 -1.76
N CYS A 82 -15.26 1.68 -0.88
CA CYS A 82 -15.31 0.58 0.10
C CYS A 82 -16.51 0.73 1.03
N THR A 83 -16.74 1.94 1.57
CA THR A 83 -17.89 2.23 2.45
C THR A 83 -19.21 1.97 1.74
N LEU A 84 -19.38 2.49 0.52
CA LEU A 84 -20.58 2.25 -0.29
C LEU A 84 -20.75 0.77 -0.63
N GLY A 85 -19.65 0.05 -0.89
CA GLY A 85 -19.65 -1.39 -1.12
C GLY A 85 -20.16 -2.17 0.10
N VAL A 86 -19.69 -1.83 1.31
CA VAL A 86 -20.16 -2.44 2.56
C VAL A 86 -21.64 -2.15 2.78
N LEU A 87 -22.08 -0.90 2.62
CA LEU A 87 -23.50 -0.52 2.75
C LEU A 87 -24.38 -1.25 1.73
N TRP A 88 -23.89 -1.41 0.51
CA TRP A 88 -24.58 -2.18 -0.53
C TRP A 88 -24.70 -3.66 -0.15
N LEU A 89 -23.63 -4.28 0.36
CA LEU A 89 -23.64 -5.68 0.83
C LEU A 89 -24.64 -5.87 1.98
N LEU A 90 -24.67 -4.96 2.95
CA LEU A 90 -25.63 -5.00 4.07
C LEU A 90 -27.07 -4.85 3.57
N GLY A 91 -27.31 -3.94 2.63
CA GLY A 91 -28.63 -3.79 1.98
C GLY A 91 -29.04 -5.04 1.21
N MET A 92 -28.10 -5.64 0.47
CA MET A 92 -28.31 -6.90 -0.25
C MET A 92 -28.63 -8.06 0.69
N LEU A 93 -27.93 -8.16 1.84
CA LEU A 93 -28.20 -9.15 2.88
C LEU A 93 -29.62 -8.98 3.44
N ALA A 94 -29.96 -7.76 3.86
CA ALA A 94 -31.30 -7.45 4.40
C ALA A 94 -32.41 -7.81 3.39
N LEU A 95 -32.27 -7.40 2.13
CA LEU A 95 -33.23 -7.74 1.07
C LEU A 95 -33.33 -9.25 0.84
N THR A 96 -32.21 -9.96 0.88
CA THR A 96 -32.19 -11.42 0.72
C THR A 96 -32.96 -12.10 1.85
N LEU A 97 -32.73 -11.68 3.10
CA LEU A 97 -33.42 -12.21 4.27
C LEU A 97 -34.96 -11.96 4.20
N LEU A 98 -35.38 -10.76 3.80
CA LEU A 98 -36.78 -10.42 3.60
C LEU A 98 -37.44 -11.28 2.51
N GLN A 99 -36.76 -11.48 1.38
CA GLN A 99 -37.22 -12.31 0.27
C GLN A 99 -37.32 -13.79 0.66
N LEU A 100 -36.36 -14.31 1.43
CA LEU A 100 -36.41 -15.69 1.94
C LEU A 100 -37.58 -15.89 2.91
N ARG A 101 -37.83 -14.92 3.81
CA ARG A 101 -39.00 -14.93 4.71
C ARG A 101 -40.34 -14.90 3.94
N ALA A 102 -40.34 -14.25 2.78
CA ALA A 102 -41.49 -14.24 1.88
C ALA A 102 -41.61 -15.50 0.99
N GLY A 103 -40.81 -16.54 1.25
CA GLY A 103 -40.83 -17.81 0.51
C GLY A 103 -40.19 -17.78 -0.88
N LYS A 104 -39.43 -16.70 -1.23
CA LYS A 104 -38.80 -16.57 -2.55
C LYS A 104 -37.51 -17.34 -2.63
N ARG A 105 -37.26 -18.05 -3.72
CA ARG A 105 -36.05 -18.85 -3.99
C ARG A 105 -34.96 -18.00 -4.64
N VAL A 106 -34.41 -16.99 -3.93
CA VAL A 106 -33.45 -16.02 -4.47
C VAL A 106 -31.98 -16.40 -4.20
N LEU A 107 -31.72 -17.29 -3.25
CA LEU A 107 -30.38 -17.59 -2.73
C LEU A 107 -29.38 -18.07 -3.81
N PRO A 108 -29.71 -19.02 -4.72
CA PRO A 108 -28.74 -19.49 -5.72
C PRO A 108 -28.28 -18.35 -6.65
N ARG A 109 -29.21 -17.47 -7.09
CA ARG A 109 -28.87 -16.31 -7.91
C ARG A 109 -27.98 -15.32 -7.15
N ARG A 110 -28.29 -15.06 -5.87
CA ARG A 110 -27.52 -14.13 -5.03
C ARG A 110 -26.09 -14.65 -4.80
N LEU A 111 -25.96 -15.92 -4.45
CA LEU A 111 -24.63 -16.53 -4.24
C LEU A 111 -23.80 -16.55 -5.53
N ALA A 112 -24.40 -16.94 -6.66
CA ALA A 112 -23.70 -16.90 -7.95
C ALA A 112 -23.30 -15.46 -8.35
N GLY A 113 -24.15 -14.45 -8.07
CA GLY A 113 -23.84 -13.05 -8.32
C GLY A 113 -22.72 -12.52 -7.45
N LEU A 114 -22.71 -12.84 -6.15
CA LEU A 114 -21.64 -12.45 -5.23
C LEU A 114 -20.33 -13.16 -5.58
N ALA A 115 -20.37 -14.44 -5.94
CA ALA A 115 -19.18 -15.16 -6.40
C ALA A 115 -18.60 -14.55 -7.68
N ALA A 116 -19.45 -14.21 -8.65
CA ALA A 116 -19.01 -13.53 -9.87
C ALA A 116 -18.39 -12.17 -9.56
N LEU A 117 -19.03 -11.37 -8.68
CA LEU A 117 -18.51 -10.07 -8.26
C LEU A 117 -17.14 -10.20 -7.59
N ALA A 118 -16.98 -11.13 -6.65
CA ALA A 118 -15.70 -11.37 -5.97
C ALA A 118 -14.60 -11.77 -6.97
N VAL A 119 -14.89 -12.65 -7.91
CA VAL A 119 -13.93 -13.08 -8.94
C VAL A 119 -13.54 -11.90 -9.85
N TRP A 120 -14.47 -11.04 -10.25
CA TRP A 120 -14.15 -9.88 -11.08
C TRP A 120 -13.40 -8.78 -10.32
N ILE A 121 -13.70 -8.55 -9.03
CA ILE A 121 -12.91 -7.65 -8.18
C ILE A 121 -11.48 -8.18 -8.09
N TYR A 122 -11.30 -9.48 -7.84
CA TYR A 122 -9.97 -10.08 -7.79
C TYR A 122 -9.24 -10.01 -9.13
N ALA A 123 -9.93 -10.27 -10.25
CA ALA A 123 -9.34 -10.13 -11.59
C ALA A 123 -8.93 -8.67 -11.89
N LEU A 124 -9.71 -7.69 -11.46
CA LEU A 124 -9.35 -6.28 -11.54
C LEU A 124 -8.10 -5.96 -10.73
N VAL A 125 -8.02 -6.45 -9.49
CA VAL A 125 -6.82 -6.28 -8.64
C VAL A 125 -5.60 -6.96 -9.28
N CYS A 126 -5.75 -8.16 -9.84
CA CYS A 126 -4.68 -8.83 -10.57
C CYS A 126 -4.16 -7.99 -11.74
N GLY A 127 -5.06 -7.44 -12.57
CA GLY A 127 -4.68 -6.64 -13.75
C GLY A 127 -4.19 -5.22 -13.44
N ALA A 128 -4.74 -4.59 -12.42
CA ALA A 128 -4.37 -3.22 -12.03
C ALA A 128 -3.13 -3.17 -11.13
N TRP A 129 -2.90 -4.21 -10.33
CA TRP A 129 -1.84 -4.24 -9.30
C TRP A 129 -1.00 -5.51 -9.35
N GLY A 130 -1.62 -6.70 -9.24
CA GLY A 130 -0.92 -7.98 -9.14
C GLY A 130 0.08 -8.24 -10.26
N VAL A 131 -0.16 -7.72 -11.47
CA VAL A 131 0.75 -7.81 -12.61
C VAL A 131 2.14 -7.25 -12.31
N HIS A 132 2.26 -6.22 -11.47
CA HIS A 132 3.53 -5.57 -11.16
C HIS A 132 4.50 -6.47 -10.37
N TYR A 133 4.01 -7.47 -9.64
CA TYR A 133 4.85 -8.45 -8.95
C TYR A 133 5.53 -9.44 -9.90
N TYR A 134 5.06 -9.56 -11.15
CA TYR A 134 5.60 -10.49 -12.15
C TYR A 134 6.37 -9.78 -13.27
N GLY A 135 6.46 -8.44 -13.22
CA GLY A 135 7.32 -7.65 -14.09
C GLY A 135 8.78 -7.62 -13.61
N THR A 136 9.60 -6.85 -14.30
CA THR A 136 10.98 -6.61 -13.91
C THR A 136 11.01 -5.76 -12.62
N SER A 137 11.67 -6.26 -11.57
CA SER A 137 11.78 -5.63 -10.26
C SER A 137 12.48 -4.26 -10.33
N PHE A 138 12.29 -3.42 -9.29
CA PHE A 138 13.05 -2.18 -9.17
C PHE A 138 14.54 -2.49 -9.07
N GLY A 139 14.95 -3.44 -8.21
CA GLY A 139 16.35 -3.81 -8.00
C GLY A 139 17.06 -4.22 -9.30
N ALA A 140 16.39 -5.05 -10.13
CA ALA A 140 16.92 -5.44 -11.45
C ALA A 140 17.05 -4.24 -12.40
N ARG A 141 16.07 -3.34 -12.44
CA ARG A 141 16.10 -2.13 -13.29
C ARG A 141 17.14 -1.12 -12.84
N ALA A 142 17.37 -1.04 -11.54
CA ALA A 142 18.37 -0.15 -10.93
C ALA A 142 19.79 -0.72 -10.95
N GLY A 143 19.96 -2.02 -11.26
CA GLY A 143 21.26 -2.70 -11.19
C GLY A 143 21.78 -2.83 -9.75
N LEU A 144 20.88 -2.87 -8.77
CA LEU A 144 21.21 -2.96 -7.34
C LEU A 144 21.08 -4.39 -6.77
N GLU A 145 20.68 -5.35 -7.61
CA GLU A 145 20.64 -6.76 -7.19
C GLU A 145 22.06 -7.26 -6.94
N ARG A 146 22.30 -7.75 -5.73
CA ARG A 146 23.57 -8.38 -5.34
C ARG A 146 23.28 -9.63 -4.50
N GLU A 147 24.22 -10.59 -4.56
CA GLU A 147 24.17 -11.78 -3.71
C GLU A 147 24.90 -11.50 -2.38
N GLY A 148 24.09 -11.39 -1.33
CA GLY A 148 24.55 -11.26 0.05
C GLY A 148 25.20 -9.90 0.40
N MET A 149 25.29 -9.65 1.69
CA MET A 149 26.04 -8.57 2.31
C MET A 149 26.80 -9.13 3.50
N THR A 150 27.88 -8.50 3.88
CA THR A 150 28.59 -8.84 5.12
C THR A 150 28.02 -8.06 6.30
N VAL A 151 28.24 -8.55 7.52
CA VAL A 151 27.84 -7.85 8.74
C VAL A 151 28.58 -6.52 8.89
N GLU A 152 29.83 -6.46 8.40
CA GLU A 152 30.65 -5.24 8.38
C GLU A 152 30.02 -4.17 7.47
N GLU A 153 29.58 -4.54 6.24
CA GLU A 153 28.88 -3.63 5.32
C GLU A 153 27.57 -3.13 5.92
N LEU A 154 26.78 -4.04 6.52
CA LEU A 154 25.53 -3.70 7.21
C LEU A 154 25.80 -2.70 8.35
N SER A 155 26.77 -2.98 9.22
CA SER A 155 27.14 -2.11 10.34
C SER A 155 27.66 -0.75 9.86
N ALA A 156 28.51 -0.72 8.83
CA ALA A 156 29.03 0.52 8.26
C ALA A 156 27.90 1.39 7.69
N THR A 157 26.94 0.77 7.00
CA THR A 157 25.77 1.46 6.44
C THR A 157 24.85 1.98 7.56
N ALA A 158 24.60 1.18 8.61
CA ALA A 158 23.80 1.62 9.76
C ALA A 158 24.45 2.83 10.47
N LEU A 159 25.75 2.81 10.66
CA LEU A 159 26.51 3.94 11.26
C LEU A 159 26.47 5.18 10.37
N TRP A 160 26.53 5.02 9.05
CA TRP A 160 26.41 6.13 8.12
C TRP A 160 25.01 6.76 8.20
N PHE A 161 23.95 5.96 8.23
CA PHE A 161 22.58 6.46 8.41
C PHE A 161 22.40 7.14 9.77
N ALA A 162 22.96 6.57 10.86
CA ALA A 162 22.91 7.21 12.19
C ALA A 162 23.56 8.60 12.19
N ALA A 163 24.71 8.76 11.48
CA ALA A 163 25.35 10.06 11.34
C ALA A 163 24.46 11.07 10.59
N ARG A 164 23.78 10.64 9.50
CA ARG A 164 22.84 11.49 8.74
C ARG A 164 21.61 11.84 9.54
N VAL A 165 21.06 10.90 10.32
CA VAL A 165 19.98 11.17 11.28
C VAL A 165 20.37 12.30 12.24
N ASN A 166 21.58 12.22 12.84
CA ASN A 166 22.06 13.23 13.77
C ASN A 166 22.27 14.62 13.12
N GLU A 167 22.65 14.65 11.86
CA GLU A 167 22.80 15.90 11.09
C GLU A 167 21.45 16.55 10.76
N THR A 168 20.44 15.73 10.47
CA THR A 168 19.11 16.20 10.05
C THR A 168 18.14 16.40 11.21
N ALA A 169 18.30 15.72 12.34
CA ALA A 169 17.42 15.86 13.49
C ALA A 169 17.21 17.30 14.00
N PRO A 170 18.25 18.17 14.05
CA PRO A 170 18.06 19.56 14.48
C PRO A 170 17.46 20.47 13.39
N THR A 171 17.28 20.01 12.16
CA THR A 171 16.75 20.83 11.07
C THR A 171 15.23 20.80 10.96
N VAL A 172 14.55 19.95 11.76
CA VAL A 172 13.10 19.80 11.74
C VAL A 172 12.45 20.41 12.98
N PRO A 173 11.19 20.89 12.88
CA PRO A 173 10.44 21.40 14.03
C PRO A 173 10.27 20.34 15.12
N ARG A 174 10.38 20.79 16.39
CA ARG A 174 10.24 19.94 17.57
C ARG A 174 9.35 20.61 18.62
N ASP A 175 8.64 19.78 19.40
CA ASP A 175 7.84 20.24 20.54
C ASP A 175 8.72 20.53 21.76
N GLU A 176 8.08 20.95 22.86
CA GLU A 176 8.75 21.23 24.15
C GLU A 176 9.43 20.00 24.79
N ASN A 177 9.05 18.79 24.36
CA ASN A 177 9.63 17.52 24.79
C ASN A 177 10.73 17.03 23.84
N GLY A 178 11.09 17.80 22.82
CA GLY A 178 12.08 17.44 21.81
C GLY A 178 11.58 16.47 20.74
N ARG A 179 10.28 16.17 20.67
CA ARG A 179 9.68 15.28 19.68
C ARG A 179 9.49 15.99 18.35
N PHE A 180 9.59 15.26 17.26
CA PHE A 180 9.20 15.74 15.93
C PHE A 180 7.76 16.30 15.96
N SER A 181 7.59 17.54 15.48
CA SER A 181 6.34 18.30 15.63
C SER A 181 6.01 19.05 14.33
N VAL A 182 5.66 18.27 13.29
CA VAL A 182 5.14 18.80 12.02
C VAL A 182 3.75 18.25 11.81
N GLU A 183 2.79 19.14 11.51
CA GLU A 183 1.42 18.73 11.27
C GLU A 183 1.31 17.90 10.00
N TRP A 184 0.47 16.86 10.00
CA TRP A 184 0.30 15.99 8.84
C TRP A 184 -0.17 16.75 7.60
N GLN A 185 -0.94 17.83 7.77
CA GLN A 185 -1.41 18.69 6.67
C GLN A 185 -0.25 19.33 5.93
N ASP A 186 0.75 19.83 6.66
CA ASP A 186 1.94 20.46 6.08
C ASP A 186 2.81 19.44 5.35
N ILE A 187 2.94 18.23 5.91
CA ILE A 187 3.64 17.12 5.26
C ILE A 187 2.97 16.77 3.93
N LEU A 188 1.63 16.59 3.92
CA LEU A 188 0.90 16.24 2.69
C LEU A 188 0.85 17.39 1.68
N ALA A 189 1.02 18.63 2.10
CA ALA A 189 1.07 19.80 1.21
C ALA A 189 2.43 19.97 0.54
N ASP A 190 3.53 19.50 1.16
CA ASP A 190 4.90 19.69 0.66
C ASP A 190 5.45 18.47 -0.12
N THR A 191 4.63 17.92 -1.02
CA THR A 191 5.01 16.71 -1.80
C THR A 191 5.56 17.02 -3.18
N GLU A 192 5.36 18.25 -3.70
CA GLU A 192 5.80 18.62 -5.04
C GLU A 192 7.32 18.48 -5.21
N GLY A 193 7.74 17.82 -6.27
CA GLY A 193 9.15 17.59 -6.58
C GLY A 193 9.85 16.52 -5.70
N LEU A 194 9.11 15.80 -4.87
CA LEU A 194 9.69 14.82 -3.93
C LEU A 194 10.58 13.78 -4.61
N TYR A 195 10.31 13.43 -5.85
CA TYR A 195 11.05 12.43 -6.63
C TYR A 195 12.11 12.99 -7.56
N GLU A 196 12.17 14.31 -7.76
CA GLU A 196 13.09 14.94 -8.74
C GLU A 196 14.56 14.55 -8.48
N GLY A 197 14.98 14.50 -7.22
CA GLY A 197 16.35 14.18 -6.84
C GLY A 197 16.82 12.76 -7.19
N VAL A 198 15.88 11.82 -7.43
CA VAL A 198 16.21 10.43 -7.78
C VAL A 198 16.04 10.10 -9.26
N LEU A 199 15.40 10.98 -10.06
CA LEU A 199 15.14 10.72 -11.48
C LEU A 199 16.41 10.66 -12.32
N GLY A 200 17.47 11.35 -11.91
CA GLY A 200 18.78 11.30 -12.59
C GLY A 200 19.41 9.91 -12.52
N GLU A 201 19.21 9.20 -11.43
CA GLU A 201 19.71 7.83 -11.21
C GLU A 201 18.69 6.77 -11.66
N TYR A 202 17.39 7.00 -11.39
CA TYR A 202 16.30 6.07 -11.70
C TYR A 202 15.24 6.74 -12.61
N PRO A 203 15.56 7.03 -13.89
CA PRO A 203 14.63 7.75 -14.78
C PRO A 203 13.32 7.01 -15.03
N PHE A 204 13.28 5.70 -14.81
CA PHE A 204 12.07 4.89 -14.93
C PHE A 204 11.06 5.11 -13.79
N LEU A 205 11.42 5.86 -12.76
CA LEU A 205 10.50 6.34 -11.71
C LEU A 205 9.77 7.62 -12.13
N GLU A 206 9.99 8.15 -13.32
CA GLU A 206 9.24 9.31 -13.82
C GLU A 206 7.75 9.03 -13.85
N GLY A 207 6.98 9.94 -13.29
CA GLY A 207 5.53 9.83 -13.25
C GLY A 207 4.87 10.98 -12.52
N PRO A 208 3.54 11.13 -12.67
CA PRO A 208 2.83 12.18 -11.97
C PRO A 208 2.81 11.90 -10.45
N GLU A 209 3.03 12.94 -9.67
CA GLU A 209 2.80 12.93 -8.24
C GLU A 209 1.33 13.25 -7.98
N ARG A 210 0.56 12.23 -7.59
CA ARG A 210 -0.83 12.38 -7.21
C ARG A 210 -0.92 12.58 -5.70
N ARG A 211 -1.79 13.50 -5.28
CA ARG A 211 -1.95 13.82 -3.85
C ARG A 211 -2.19 12.57 -3.03
N ALA A 212 -1.42 12.42 -1.98
CA ALA A 212 -1.76 11.47 -0.92
C ALA A 212 -2.97 12.01 -0.14
N LYS A 213 -3.90 11.12 0.20
CA LYS A 213 -5.16 11.47 0.89
C LYS A 213 -5.08 11.07 2.36
N PRO A 214 -5.53 11.92 3.28
CA PRO A 214 -5.69 11.49 4.67
C PRO A 214 -6.81 10.45 4.76
N ALA A 215 -6.58 9.37 5.49
CA ALA A 215 -7.59 8.36 5.73
C ALA A 215 -8.63 8.84 6.72
N VAL A 216 -9.90 8.68 6.40
CA VAL A 216 -11.03 8.88 7.34
C VAL A 216 -10.98 7.80 8.42
N TYR A 217 -10.56 6.59 8.05
CA TYR A 217 -10.46 5.44 8.95
C TYR A 217 -9.05 5.25 9.55
N SER A 218 -8.28 6.34 9.78
CA SER A 218 -6.90 6.29 10.32
C SER A 218 -6.79 5.45 11.58
N LEU A 219 -7.71 5.61 12.55
CA LEU A 219 -7.70 4.81 13.78
C LEU A 219 -7.92 3.31 13.52
N LEU A 220 -8.75 2.97 12.52
CA LEU A 220 -8.94 1.57 12.11
C LEU A 220 -7.67 1.04 11.40
N MET A 221 -7.00 1.88 10.63
CA MET A 221 -5.70 1.54 10.03
C MET A 221 -4.66 1.28 11.10
N SER A 222 -4.60 2.11 12.16
CA SER A 222 -3.69 1.89 13.29
C SER A 222 -3.97 0.57 14.00
N ALA A 223 -5.25 0.25 14.26
CA ALA A 223 -5.64 -1.03 14.85
C ALA A 223 -5.32 -2.25 13.96
N ALA A 224 -5.14 -2.02 12.66
CA ALA A 224 -4.75 -3.02 11.67
C ALA A 224 -3.24 -2.96 11.32
N ASN A 225 -2.45 -2.14 12.01
CA ASN A 225 -1.01 -1.93 11.81
C ASN A 225 -0.64 -1.43 10.39
N PHE A 226 -1.49 -0.57 9.80
CA PHE A 226 -1.23 0.05 8.49
C PHE A 226 -0.89 1.54 8.63
N THR A 227 0.20 1.96 7.97
CA THR A 227 0.62 3.37 7.89
C THR A 227 0.11 4.08 6.63
N GLY A 228 -0.10 3.34 5.55
CA GLY A 228 -0.64 3.82 4.28
C GLY A 228 -1.06 2.65 3.40
N TYR A 229 -1.69 2.95 2.29
CA TYR A 229 -1.94 1.98 1.23
C TYR A 229 -2.25 2.67 -0.10
N ILE A 230 -1.91 2.01 -1.19
CA ILE A 230 -2.44 2.37 -2.50
C ILE A 230 -3.75 1.60 -2.74
N PHE A 231 -4.81 2.28 -3.20
CA PHE A 231 -6.03 1.60 -3.62
C PHE A 231 -5.89 1.09 -5.06
N PRO A 232 -5.67 -0.22 -5.28
CA PRO A 232 -5.24 -0.76 -6.57
C PRO A 232 -6.12 -0.37 -7.76
N PRO A 233 -7.47 -0.35 -7.65
CA PRO A 233 -8.33 0.01 -8.78
C PRO A 233 -8.20 1.47 -9.24
N LEU A 234 -7.78 2.39 -8.36
CA LEU A 234 -7.68 3.82 -8.68
C LEU A 234 -6.24 4.33 -8.75
N GLY A 235 -5.27 3.61 -8.20
CA GLY A 235 -3.90 4.11 -8.03
C GLY A 235 -3.83 5.32 -7.07
N GLU A 236 -4.77 5.43 -6.13
CA GLU A 236 -4.86 6.49 -5.13
C GLU A 236 -4.13 6.06 -3.85
N SER A 237 -3.25 6.92 -3.32
CA SER A 237 -2.56 6.71 -2.05
C SER A 237 -3.36 7.32 -0.90
N THR A 238 -3.61 6.51 0.13
CA THR A 238 -4.34 6.90 1.34
C THR A 238 -3.47 6.62 2.56
N LEU A 239 -3.36 7.62 3.46
CA LEU A 239 -2.39 7.61 4.55
C LEU A 239 -3.06 7.67 5.90
N ASN A 240 -2.54 6.90 6.84
CA ASN A 240 -2.90 6.97 8.24
C ASN A 240 -2.31 8.24 8.86
N VAL A 241 -3.17 9.20 9.19
CA VAL A 241 -2.77 10.48 9.80
C VAL A 241 -2.97 10.50 11.33
N ASP A 242 -3.36 9.38 11.93
CA ASP A 242 -3.43 9.20 13.40
C ASP A 242 -2.07 8.72 13.97
N ALA A 243 -1.25 8.07 13.15
CA ALA A 243 0.08 7.61 13.53
C ALA A 243 1.06 8.78 13.75
N PRO A 244 2.15 8.58 14.53
CA PRO A 244 3.16 9.61 14.73
C PRO A 244 3.72 10.15 13.43
N ALA A 245 3.74 11.49 13.32
CA ALA A 245 4.05 12.17 12.06
C ALA A 245 5.50 11.99 11.59
N VAL A 246 6.41 11.52 12.46
CA VAL A 246 7.84 11.38 12.12
C VAL A 246 8.10 10.47 10.93
N PHE A 247 7.30 9.40 10.75
CA PHE A 247 7.43 8.50 9.60
C PHE A 247 6.42 8.79 8.48
N LEU A 248 5.52 9.75 8.65
CA LEU A 248 4.56 10.11 7.62
C LEU A 248 5.23 10.60 6.30
N PRO A 249 6.30 11.42 6.32
CA PRO A 249 6.98 11.82 5.08
C PRO A 249 7.51 10.63 4.27
N VAL A 250 8.20 9.69 4.92
CA VAL A 250 8.70 8.51 4.20
C VAL A 250 7.57 7.57 3.77
N THR A 251 6.46 7.50 4.51
CA THR A 251 5.26 6.76 4.10
C THR A 251 4.64 7.39 2.84
N VAL A 252 4.56 8.73 2.76
CA VAL A 252 4.15 9.42 1.52
C VAL A 252 5.02 9.01 0.35
N ALA A 253 6.35 9.04 0.52
CA ALA A 253 7.27 8.67 -0.54
C ALA A 253 7.16 7.19 -0.94
N HIS A 254 6.93 6.30 0.02
CA HIS A 254 6.65 4.88 -0.20
C HIS A 254 5.39 4.68 -1.05
N GLU A 255 4.27 5.31 -0.68
CA GLU A 255 3.03 5.24 -1.47
C GLU A 255 3.20 5.83 -2.89
N PHE A 256 4.05 6.84 -3.03
CA PHE A 256 4.40 7.38 -4.33
C PHE A 256 5.29 6.44 -5.16
N ALA A 257 6.09 5.57 -4.55
CA ALA A 257 6.77 4.47 -5.25
C ALA A 257 5.73 3.51 -5.86
N HIS A 258 4.71 3.17 -5.10
CA HIS A 258 3.59 2.36 -5.58
C HIS A 258 2.82 3.04 -6.74
N GLN A 259 2.61 4.36 -6.71
CA GLN A 259 2.02 5.09 -7.86
C GLN A 259 2.87 4.93 -9.13
N ARG A 260 4.19 4.82 -8.99
CA ARG A 260 5.17 4.65 -10.07
C ARG A 260 5.36 3.19 -10.52
N GLY A 261 4.61 2.27 -9.93
CA GLY A 261 4.58 0.86 -10.33
C GLY A 261 5.58 -0.04 -9.59
N VAL A 262 6.24 0.45 -8.55
CA VAL A 262 7.03 -0.38 -7.63
C VAL A 262 6.05 -1.11 -6.72
N ALA A 263 5.88 -2.42 -6.90
CA ALA A 263 4.87 -3.17 -6.15
C ALA A 263 5.41 -3.88 -4.91
N ALA A 264 6.67 -4.33 -4.95
CA ALA A 264 7.27 -5.02 -3.81
C ALA A 264 7.52 -4.03 -2.66
N GLU A 265 7.03 -4.35 -1.46
CA GLU A 265 7.07 -3.49 -0.28
C GLU A 265 8.50 -3.07 0.10
N GLN A 266 9.43 -4.02 0.07
CA GLN A 266 10.83 -3.75 0.37
C GLN A 266 11.49 -2.80 -0.65
N GLU A 267 11.12 -2.91 -1.92
CA GLU A 267 11.57 -1.98 -2.96
C GLU A 267 10.92 -0.60 -2.79
N ALA A 268 9.62 -0.55 -2.45
CA ALA A 268 8.92 0.69 -2.17
C ALA A 268 9.49 1.39 -0.92
N ASN A 269 9.87 0.64 0.13
CA ASN A 269 10.58 1.18 1.29
C ASN A 269 11.92 1.80 0.89
N PHE A 270 12.73 1.09 0.10
CA PHE A 270 14.01 1.62 -0.40
C PHE A 270 13.79 2.88 -1.25
N VAL A 271 12.87 2.84 -2.19
CA VAL A 271 12.57 3.98 -3.09
C VAL A 271 12.04 5.16 -2.30
N GLY A 272 11.20 4.92 -1.29
CA GLY A 272 10.71 5.95 -0.36
C GLY A 272 11.85 6.62 0.39
N VAL A 273 12.78 5.84 0.97
CA VAL A 273 13.99 6.37 1.60
C VAL A 273 14.82 7.17 0.59
N ALA A 274 15.11 6.62 -0.59
CA ALA A 274 15.91 7.28 -1.60
C ALA A 274 15.28 8.61 -2.07
N ALA A 275 13.98 8.64 -2.30
CA ALA A 275 13.26 9.87 -2.66
C ALA A 275 13.35 10.92 -1.54
N CYS A 276 13.10 10.52 -0.30
CA CYS A 276 13.16 11.42 0.86
C CYS A 276 14.54 12.06 1.04
N ILE A 277 15.60 11.26 1.08
CA ILE A 277 16.96 11.77 1.35
C ILE A 277 17.56 12.59 0.20
N ASN A 278 16.98 12.54 -0.99
CA ASN A 278 17.38 13.34 -2.15
C ASN A 278 16.38 14.45 -2.50
N SER A 279 15.38 14.69 -1.65
CA SER A 279 14.30 15.65 -1.93
C SER A 279 14.69 17.13 -1.76
N GLY A 280 15.75 17.41 -1.01
CA GLY A 280 16.10 18.76 -0.57
C GLY A 280 15.13 19.36 0.46
N LYS A 281 14.23 18.54 1.04
CA LYS A 281 13.19 18.93 2.01
C LYS A 281 13.54 18.38 3.39
N ALA A 282 13.93 19.25 4.33
CA ALA A 282 14.43 18.83 5.64
C ALA A 282 13.55 17.82 6.38
N VAL A 283 12.23 17.99 6.33
CA VAL A 283 11.25 17.09 6.97
C VAL A 283 11.28 15.69 6.35
N TYR A 284 11.36 15.61 5.02
CA TYR A 284 11.46 14.36 4.28
C TYR A 284 12.84 13.71 4.46
N GLU A 285 13.92 14.49 4.38
CA GLU A 285 15.29 13.98 4.58
C GLU A 285 15.45 13.31 5.95
N TYR A 286 15.03 13.99 7.03
CA TYR A 286 15.08 13.43 8.37
C TYR A 286 14.30 12.13 8.47
N SER A 287 13.03 12.13 8.02
CA SER A 287 12.16 10.94 8.05
C SER A 287 12.76 9.79 7.25
N GLY A 288 13.33 10.06 6.07
CA GLY A 288 13.96 9.06 5.22
C GLY A 288 15.21 8.45 5.87
N TYR A 289 16.10 9.26 6.43
CA TYR A 289 17.28 8.76 7.15
C TYR A 289 16.89 7.95 8.38
N LEU A 290 15.93 8.43 9.16
CA LEU A 290 15.46 7.75 10.38
C LEU A 290 14.85 6.38 10.04
N PHE A 291 14.03 6.31 8.99
CA PHE A 291 13.40 5.07 8.53
C PHE A 291 14.42 4.09 7.94
N GLY A 292 15.35 4.58 7.13
CA GLY A 292 16.47 3.76 6.62
C GLY A 292 17.32 3.18 7.75
N TYR A 293 17.63 4.00 8.76
CA TYR A 293 18.33 3.53 9.96
C TYR A 293 17.54 2.46 10.71
N LEU A 294 16.23 2.63 10.86
CA LEU A 294 15.36 1.64 11.51
C LEU A 294 15.48 0.26 10.86
N HIS A 295 15.41 0.19 9.52
CA HIS A 295 15.55 -1.06 8.78
C HIS A 295 16.91 -1.71 8.98
N LEU A 296 17.99 -0.92 8.87
CA LEU A 296 19.35 -1.37 9.04
C LEU A 296 19.62 -1.84 10.48
N ALA A 297 19.13 -1.09 11.48
CA ALA A 297 19.25 -1.45 12.90
C ALA A 297 18.51 -2.74 13.23
N ASN A 298 17.30 -2.94 12.71
CA ASN A 298 16.55 -4.17 12.92
C ASN A 298 17.27 -5.39 12.32
N ALA A 299 17.87 -5.26 11.13
CA ALA A 299 18.67 -6.32 10.53
C ALA A 299 19.94 -6.60 11.34
N LEU A 300 20.60 -5.54 11.81
CA LEU A 300 21.83 -5.64 12.60
C LEU A 300 21.58 -6.27 13.98
N TYR A 301 20.40 -6.01 14.60
CA TYR A 301 19.98 -6.66 15.84
C TYR A 301 19.95 -8.18 15.72
N GLY A 302 19.46 -8.69 14.58
CA GLY A 302 19.43 -10.13 14.29
C GLY A 302 20.78 -10.72 13.88
N ALA A 303 21.69 -9.90 13.32
CA ALA A 303 22.98 -10.36 12.81
C ALA A 303 24.10 -10.26 13.86
N ASP A 304 24.19 -9.15 14.58
CA ASP A 304 25.22 -8.89 15.61
C ASP A 304 24.71 -7.86 16.64
N TYR A 305 24.34 -8.35 17.81
CA TYR A 305 23.79 -7.52 18.89
C TYR A 305 24.77 -6.44 19.39
N ALA A 306 26.09 -6.75 19.46
CA ALA A 306 27.07 -5.79 19.94
C ALA A 306 27.27 -4.63 18.95
N LEU A 307 27.23 -4.91 17.66
CA LEU A 307 27.27 -3.88 16.64
C LEU A 307 25.99 -3.06 16.59
N TRP A 308 24.84 -3.68 16.84
CA TRP A 308 23.56 -2.99 16.98
C TRP A 308 23.56 -2.00 18.16
N GLU A 309 24.03 -2.45 19.35
CA GLU A 309 24.15 -1.59 20.54
C GLU A 309 25.11 -0.40 20.27
N LYS A 310 26.22 -0.67 19.61
CA LYS A 310 27.17 0.36 19.19
C LYS A 310 26.57 1.38 18.23
N ALA A 311 25.75 0.93 17.27
CA ALA A 311 25.07 1.83 16.33
C ALA A 311 23.98 2.65 17.03
N GLY A 312 23.19 2.05 17.92
CA GLY A 312 22.17 2.72 18.72
C GLY A 312 22.74 3.81 19.64
N ALA A 313 23.90 3.53 20.28
CA ALA A 313 24.61 4.51 21.11
C ALA A 313 25.14 5.74 20.33
N ARG A 314 25.05 5.76 19.00
CA ARG A 314 25.44 6.90 18.16
C ARG A 314 24.31 7.86 17.85
N LEU A 315 23.07 7.45 18.08
CA LEU A 315 21.91 8.32 17.80
C LEU A 315 21.88 9.51 18.77
N CYS A 316 21.48 10.67 18.25
CA CYS A 316 21.19 11.84 19.04
C CYS A 316 19.92 11.64 19.89
N PRO A 317 19.80 12.39 21.02
CA PRO A 317 18.64 12.26 21.91
C PRO A 317 17.28 12.47 21.19
N GLU A 318 17.23 13.40 20.24
CA GLU A 318 16.03 13.73 19.49
C GLU A 318 15.52 12.52 18.69
N ALA A 319 16.42 11.78 18.03
CA ALA A 319 16.04 10.59 17.28
C ALA A 319 15.57 9.46 18.21
N VAL A 320 16.18 9.32 19.38
CA VAL A 320 15.74 8.35 20.41
C VAL A 320 14.33 8.69 20.90
N VAL A 321 14.06 9.95 21.20
CA VAL A 321 12.73 10.41 21.63
C VAL A 321 11.67 10.17 20.55
N ASP A 322 12.00 10.38 19.26
CA ASP A 322 11.08 10.12 18.16
C ASP A 322 10.77 8.61 18.01
N PHE A 323 11.77 7.73 18.16
CA PHE A 323 11.56 6.28 18.18
C PHE A 323 10.70 5.84 19.39
N GLU A 324 10.98 6.35 20.59
CA GLU A 324 10.20 6.03 21.79
C GLU A 324 8.74 6.47 21.64
N ALA A 325 8.49 7.66 21.10
CA ALA A 325 7.15 8.16 20.85
C ALA A 325 6.40 7.30 19.82
N ASN A 326 7.09 6.89 18.75
CA ASN A 326 6.52 6.00 17.74
C ASN A 326 6.19 4.63 18.33
N ASN A 327 7.11 4.01 19.07
CA ASN A 327 6.89 2.69 19.67
C ASN A 327 5.74 2.74 20.68
N ALA A 328 5.72 3.73 21.58
CA ALA A 328 4.64 3.91 22.55
C ALA A 328 3.26 4.13 21.88
N TYR A 329 3.23 4.66 20.64
CA TYR A 329 2.00 4.74 19.88
C TYR A 329 1.53 3.36 19.43
N TRP A 330 2.41 2.57 18.79
CA TRP A 330 2.06 1.28 18.20
C TRP A 330 1.79 0.20 19.26
N ASP A 331 2.47 0.24 20.41
CA ASP A 331 2.23 -0.65 21.56
C ASP A 331 0.76 -0.64 22.00
N ARG A 332 0.03 0.46 21.79
CA ARG A 332 -1.41 0.55 22.11
C ARG A 332 -2.30 -0.33 21.24
N PHE A 333 -1.80 -0.72 20.08
CA PHE A 333 -2.53 -1.50 19.07
C PHE A 333 -2.05 -2.94 18.97
N GLU A 334 -1.07 -3.35 19.78
CA GLU A 334 -0.68 -4.76 19.88
C GLU A 334 -1.86 -5.62 20.31
N GLY A 335 -2.10 -6.74 19.60
CA GLY A 335 -3.14 -7.69 19.95
C GLY A 335 -3.73 -8.45 18.76
N PHE A 336 -4.82 -9.18 19.02
CA PHE A 336 -5.44 -10.10 18.07
C PHE A 336 -5.78 -9.47 16.70
N THR A 337 -6.22 -8.22 16.67
CA THR A 337 -6.58 -7.56 15.39
C THR A 337 -5.35 -7.35 14.51
N ALA A 338 -4.24 -6.87 15.09
CA ALA A 338 -2.98 -6.68 14.37
C ALA A 338 -2.45 -8.02 13.86
N GLU A 339 -2.46 -9.08 14.68
CA GLU A 339 -2.00 -10.43 14.32
C GLU A 339 -2.81 -11.03 13.16
N VAL A 340 -4.15 -10.90 13.17
CA VAL A 340 -5.03 -11.38 12.10
C VAL A 340 -4.77 -10.62 10.80
N MET A 341 -4.61 -9.29 10.87
CA MET A 341 -4.34 -8.47 9.68
C MET A 341 -2.96 -8.76 9.10
N GLU A 342 -1.93 -8.88 9.95
CA GLU A 342 -0.57 -9.27 9.54
C GLU A 342 -0.58 -10.62 8.81
N THR A 343 -1.22 -11.64 9.39
CA THR A 343 -1.33 -12.97 8.78
C THR A 343 -2.06 -12.93 7.43
N THR A 344 -3.13 -12.13 7.34
CA THR A 344 -3.93 -12.00 6.11
C THR A 344 -3.14 -11.28 5.01
N TYR A 345 -2.41 -10.22 5.37
CA TYR A 345 -1.60 -9.47 4.43
C TYR A 345 -0.38 -10.27 3.96
N ASP A 346 0.27 -11.00 4.88
CA ASP A 346 1.36 -11.92 4.56
C ASP A 346 0.91 -12.99 3.55
N ALA A 347 -0.25 -13.61 3.78
CA ALA A 347 -0.83 -14.58 2.85
C ALA A 347 -1.15 -13.96 1.47
N PHE A 348 -1.58 -12.69 1.44
CA PHE A 348 -1.80 -11.96 0.19
C PHE A 348 -0.49 -11.75 -0.58
N LEU A 349 0.58 -11.28 0.09
CA LEU A 349 1.90 -11.07 -0.51
C LEU A 349 2.50 -12.39 -1.04
N GLN A 350 2.42 -13.46 -0.25
CA GLN A 350 2.89 -14.80 -0.66
C GLN A 350 2.10 -15.32 -1.87
N GLY A 351 0.81 -15.04 -1.96
CA GLY A 351 -0.04 -15.36 -3.10
C GLY A 351 0.42 -14.71 -4.42
N TYR A 352 1.14 -13.58 -4.34
CA TYR A 352 1.77 -12.90 -5.46
C TYR A 352 3.27 -13.22 -5.64
N GLY A 353 3.77 -14.28 -5.01
CA GLY A 353 5.15 -14.76 -5.20
C GLY A 353 6.18 -14.02 -4.35
N GLN A 354 5.76 -13.23 -3.37
CA GLN A 354 6.63 -12.67 -2.34
C GLN A 354 6.87 -13.75 -1.26
N GLU A 355 7.82 -14.67 -1.52
CA GLU A 355 8.05 -15.87 -0.69
C GLU A 355 8.31 -15.55 0.80
N LEU A 356 8.90 -14.40 1.08
CA LEU A 356 9.20 -13.93 2.44
C LEU A 356 8.04 -13.16 3.08
N GLY A 357 6.98 -12.79 2.31
CA GLY A 357 5.86 -12.01 2.80
C GLY A 357 6.31 -10.71 3.50
N ILE A 358 5.72 -10.42 4.67
CA ILE A 358 6.11 -9.28 5.53
C ILE A 358 7.54 -9.42 6.08
N ARG A 359 8.05 -10.65 6.22
CA ARG A 359 9.42 -10.92 6.70
C ARG A 359 10.52 -10.59 5.69
N SER A 360 10.19 -10.01 4.56
CA SER A 360 11.13 -9.57 3.51
C SER A 360 11.95 -8.32 3.89
N TYR A 361 12.17 -8.06 5.18
CA TYR A 361 13.05 -6.97 5.64
C TYR A 361 14.45 -7.03 5.03
N GLY A 362 14.92 -8.21 4.61
CA GLY A 362 16.22 -8.38 3.96
C GLY A 362 16.39 -7.57 2.69
N ALA A 363 15.43 -7.58 1.77
CA ALA A 363 15.63 -6.98 0.45
C ALA A 363 15.65 -5.43 0.47
N CYS A 364 14.93 -4.74 1.38
CA CYS A 364 15.12 -3.29 1.58
C CYS A 364 16.53 -3.00 2.09
N VAL A 365 17.00 -3.77 3.07
CA VAL A 365 18.34 -3.63 3.65
C VAL A 365 19.42 -3.92 2.62
N ASP A 366 19.25 -4.98 1.79
CA ASP A 366 20.17 -5.30 0.70
C ASP A 366 20.32 -4.13 -0.28
N LEU A 367 19.21 -3.48 -0.67
CA LEU A 367 19.21 -2.31 -1.54
C LEU A 367 19.86 -1.09 -0.87
N LEU A 368 19.60 -0.86 0.43
CA LEU A 368 20.23 0.22 1.20
C LEU A 368 21.73 0.02 1.30
N VAL A 369 22.19 -1.20 1.60
CA VAL A 369 23.63 -1.51 1.67
C VAL A 369 24.25 -1.43 0.28
N ALA A 370 23.62 -1.99 -0.75
CA ALA A 370 24.13 -1.93 -2.12
C ALA A 370 24.34 -0.49 -2.61
N ARG A 371 23.47 0.45 -2.17
CA ARG A 371 23.52 1.83 -2.66
C ARG A 371 24.32 2.78 -1.77
N TYR A 372 24.31 2.59 -0.46
CA TYR A 372 24.81 3.57 0.52
C TYR A 372 25.99 3.08 1.37
N CYS A 373 26.43 1.84 1.20
CA CYS A 373 27.60 1.35 1.95
C CYS A 373 28.83 2.24 1.67
N PRO A 374 29.47 2.79 2.71
CA PRO A 374 30.63 3.66 2.54
C PRO A 374 31.96 2.91 2.33
N LEU A 375 31.94 1.57 2.33
CA LEU A 375 33.15 0.70 2.18
C LEU A 375 33.48 0.44 0.72
#